data_db6e318ef4d5fc34e6afed69a7acc9f4
#
_entry.id   db6e318ef4d5fc34e6afed69a7acc9f4
#
_cell.length_a   1.000
_cell.length_b   1.000
_cell.length_c   1.000
_cell.angle_alpha   90.00
_cell.angle_beta   90.00
_cell.angle_gamma   90.00
#
_symmetry.space_group_name_H-M   'P 1'
#
loop_
_entity.id
_entity.type
_entity.pdbx_description
1 polymer ?
#
loop_
_entity_poly.entity_id
_entity_poly.type
_entity_poly.pdbx_seq_one_letter_code
_entity_poly.pdbx_strand_id
1 'polypeptide(L)'
;MIPEIGHFALILSALVALVLGTLPMIGAHQNRMAWVAVARPAATAMALLITFSFACLTQAFVVSDFSVIYVAQHSNSLLPIQYRVAAVWGGHEGSLLLWMLMLSWWAFAVALLSRQLPEAMVARVLGTLGLVAFGFLLFILITSNPFERLLPGAAEGKDL
;
A
#
# COMPACT_ATOMS: atom_id res chain seq x y z
N MET A 1 -8.60 -12.45 -10.74
CA MET A 1 -9.45 -11.26 -10.45
C MET A 1 -9.08 -10.54 -9.16
N ILE A 2 -8.88 -11.23 -8.02
CA ILE A 2 -8.51 -10.59 -6.73
C ILE A 2 -7.16 -9.85 -6.83
N PRO A 3 -6.08 -10.43 -7.40
CA PRO A 3 -4.81 -9.73 -7.55
C PRO A 3 -4.89 -8.47 -8.42
N GLU A 4 -5.71 -8.46 -9.47
CA GLU A 4 -5.89 -7.27 -10.32
C GLU A 4 -6.56 -6.13 -9.56
N ILE A 5 -7.55 -6.45 -8.72
CA ILE A 5 -8.21 -5.45 -7.87
C ILE A 5 -7.22 -4.92 -6.82
N GLY A 6 -6.37 -5.81 -6.25
CA GLY A 6 -5.28 -5.41 -5.35
C GLY A 6 -4.27 -4.49 -6.02
N HIS A 7 -3.86 -4.80 -7.25
CA HIS A 7 -2.98 -3.94 -8.06
C HIS A 7 -3.64 -2.58 -8.35
N PHE A 8 -4.90 -2.57 -8.77
CA PHE A 8 -5.64 -1.32 -9.00
C PHE A 8 -5.72 -0.47 -7.75
N ALA A 9 -6.00 -1.07 -6.58
CA ALA A 9 -6.00 -0.35 -5.30
C ALA A 9 -4.62 0.23 -4.98
N LEU A 10 -3.53 -0.47 -5.32
CA LEU A 10 -2.17 0.02 -5.13
C LEU A 10 -1.87 1.24 -6.03
N ILE A 11 -2.27 1.21 -7.31
CA ILE A 11 -2.16 2.35 -8.21
C ILE A 11 -2.96 3.54 -7.70
N LEU A 12 -4.20 3.31 -7.28
CA LEU A 12 -5.06 4.36 -6.75
C LEU A 12 -4.47 4.96 -5.46
N SER A 13 -3.86 4.13 -4.60
CA SER A 13 -3.19 4.62 -3.40
C SER A 13 -1.98 5.51 -3.72
N ALA A 14 -1.24 5.24 -4.79
CA ALA A 14 -0.16 6.11 -5.26
C ALA A 14 -0.67 7.49 -5.71
N LEU A 15 -1.80 7.52 -6.44
CA LEU A 15 -2.43 8.79 -6.83
C LEU A 15 -2.93 9.58 -5.61
N VAL A 16 -3.54 8.89 -4.63
CA VAL A 16 -3.98 9.52 -3.37
C VAL A 16 -2.78 10.03 -2.57
N ALA A 17 -1.67 9.29 -2.52
CA ALA A 17 -0.44 9.71 -1.86
C ALA A 17 0.17 10.96 -2.52
N LEU A 18 0.13 11.05 -3.85
CA LEU A 18 0.55 12.25 -4.59
C LEU A 18 -0.31 13.45 -4.25
N VAL A 19 -1.64 13.28 -4.21
CA VAL A 19 -2.58 14.32 -3.81
C VAL A 19 -2.31 14.76 -2.37
N LEU A 20 -2.13 13.80 -1.45
CA LEU A 20 -1.79 14.05 -0.04
C LEU A 20 -0.47 14.82 0.09
N GLY A 21 0.52 14.46 -0.71
CA GLY A 21 1.85 15.09 -0.69
C GLY A 21 1.90 16.49 -1.30
N THR A 22 0.92 16.87 -2.12
CA THR A 22 0.97 18.13 -2.87
C THR A 22 -0.08 19.14 -2.41
N LEU A 23 -1.37 18.82 -2.54
CA LEU A 23 -2.46 19.79 -2.30
C LEU A 23 -2.46 20.37 -0.88
N PRO A 24 -2.35 19.58 0.21
CA PRO A 24 -2.35 20.13 1.56
C PRO A 24 -1.12 20.98 1.87
N MET A 25 0.05 20.63 1.32
CA MET A 25 1.28 21.40 1.51
C MET A 25 1.19 22.76 0.82
N ILE A 26 0.71 22.80 -0.43
CA ILE A 26 0.48 24.04 -1.17
C ILE A 26 -0.60 24.86 -0.45
N GLY A 27 -1.68 24.22 0.01
CA GLY A 27 -2.75 24.86 0.77
C GLY A 27 -2.26 25.51 2.06
N ALA A 28 -1.39 24.83 2.81
CA ALA A 28 -0.78 25.35 4.03
C ALA A 28 0.20 26.51 3.78
N HIS A 29 0.82 26.56 2.59
CA HIS A 29 1.70 27.67 2.19
C HIS A 29 0.90 28.90 1.72
N GLN A 30 -0.22 28.66 1.00
CA GLN A 30 -1.06 29.73 0.43
C GLN A 30 -2.23 30.13 1.34
N ASN A 31 -2.32 29.60 2.56
CA ASN A 31 -3.43 29.80 3.50
C ASN A 31 -4.82 29.42 2.91
N ARG A 32 -4.85 28.43 2.02
CA ARG A 32 -6.08 27.90 1.42
C ARG A 32 -6.63 26.74 2.25
N MET A 33 -7.52 27.03 3.21
CA MET A 33 -8.05 26.04 4.14
C MET A 33 -8.80 24.89 3.45
N ALA A 34 -9.43 25.11 2.31
CA ALA A 34 -10.09 24.05 1.53
C ALA A 34 -9.10 22.95 1.06
N TRP A 35 -7.87 23.33 0.71
CA TRP A 35 -6.82 22.39 0.30
C TRP A 35 -6.17 21.69 1.50
N VAL A 36 -6.00 22.43 2.61
CA VAL A 36 -5.52 21.87 3.87
C VAL A 36 -6.48 20.78 4.38
N ALA A 37 -7.79 20.97 4.26
CA ALA A 37 -8.80 20.03 4.70
C ALA A 37 -8.74 18.67 3.96
N VAL A 38 -8.11 18.60 2.80
CA VAL A 38 -7.92 17.33 2.05
C VAL A 38 -6.95 16.38 2.75
N ALA A 39 -6.06 16.86 3.64
CA ALA A 39 -5.01 16.04 4.25
C ALA A 39 -5.54 14.81 5.01
N ARG A 40 -6.51 15.01 5.89
CA ARG A 40 -7.05 13.92 6.73
C ARG A 40 -7.81 12.85 5.94
N PRO A 41 -8.78 13.21 5.06
CA PRO A 41 -9.47 12.19 4.27
C PRO A 41 -8.54 11.49 3.27
N ALA A 42 -7.55 12.18 2.69
CA ALA A 42 -6.58 11.55 1.79
C ALA A 42 -5.69 10.54 2.54
N ALA A 43 -5.19 10.87 3.74
CA ALA A 43 -4.44 9.92 4.57
C ALA A 43 -5.29 8.69 4.95
N THR A 44 -6.57 8.88 5.26
CA THR A 44 -7.51 7.79 5.55
C THR A 44 -7.74 6.91 4.31
N ALA A 45 -7.99 7.53 3.16
CA ALA A 45 -8.18 6.80 1.90
C ALA A 45 -6.94 5.99 1.50
N MET A 46 -5.74 6.57 1.65
CA MET A 46 -4.47 5.88 1.40
C MET A 46 -4.34 4.65 2.30
N ALA A 47 -4.60 4.77 3.60
CA ALA A 47 -4.51 3.65 4.54
C ALA A 47 -5.50 2.52 4.20
N LEU A 48 -6.74 2.85 3.83
CA LEU A 48 -7.75 1.87 3.43
C LEU A 48 -7.36 1.15 2.13
N LEU A 49 -6.88 1.89 1.12
CA LEU A 49 -6.48 1.31 -0.17
C LEU A 49 -5.28 0.38 -0.03
N ILE A 50 -4.26 0.77 0.74
CA ILE A 50 -3.08 -0.08 0.98
C ILE A 50 -3.46 -1.30 1.81
N THR A 51 -4.32 -1.17 2.83
CA THR A 51 -4.83 -2.30 3.61
C THR A 51 -5.58 -3.27 2.72
N PHE A 52 -6.43 -2.77 1.84
CA PHE A 52 -7.17 -3.59 0.88
C PHE A 52 -6.24 -4.30 -0.10
N SER A 53 -5.25 -3.60 -0.64
CA SER A 53 -4.22 -4.18 -1.52
C SER A 53 -3.45 -5.30 -0.83
N PHE A 54 -3.00 -5.08 0.42
CA PHE A 54 -2.31 -6.10 1.23
C PHE A 54 -3.20 -7.31 1.53
N ALA A 55 -4.49 -7.08 1.80
CA ALA A 55 -5.46 -8.17 2.00
C ALA A 55 -5.65 -9.00 0.72
N CYS A 56 -5.69 -8.37 -0.47
CA CYS A 56 -5.75 -9.07 -1.75
C CYS A 56 -4.50 -9.94 -1.99
N LEU A 57 -3.32 -9.44 -1.65
CA LEU A 57 -2.08 -10.22 -1.74
C LEU A 57 -2.11 -11.40 -0.76
N THR A 58 -2.51 -11.16 0.48
CA THR A 58 -2.66 -12.23 1.49
C THR A 58 -3.64 -13.30 1.03
N GLN A 59 -4.77 -12.90 0.43
CA GLN A 59 -5.74 -13.83 -0.13
C GLN A 59 -5.13 -14.68 -1.26
N ALA A 60 -4.31 -14.08 -2.15
CA ALA A 60 -3.64 -14.82 -3.21
C ALA A 60 -2.71 -15.92 -2.67
N PHE A 61 -1.99 -15.67 -1.57
CA PHE A 61 -1.18 -16.66 -0.87
C PHE A 61 -2.04 -17.76 -0.21
N VAL A 62 -3.13 -17.38 0.45
CA VAL A 62 -4.02 -18.32 1.14
C VAL A 62 -4.64 -19.33 0.16
N VAL A 63 -5.06 -18.88 -1.02
CA VAL A 63 -5.66 -19.75 -2.06
C VAL A 63 -4.63 -20.36 -3.00
N SER A 64 -3.33 -20.09 -2.81
CA SER A 64 -2.23 -20.59 -3.66
C SER A 64 -2.42 -20.24 -5.14
N ASP A 65 -2.68 -18.93 -5.42
CA ASP A 65 -2.84 -18.42 -6.79
C ASP A 65 -1.49 -18.31 -7.49
N PHE A 66 -0.97 -19.43 -8.01
CA PHE A 66 0.33 -19.49 -8.68
C PHE A 66 0.36 -18.81 -10.06
N SER A 67 -0.72 -18.17 -10.48
CA SER A 67 -0.70 -17.22 -11.60
C SER A 67 -0.06 -15.87 -11.25
N VAL A 68 0.18 -15.61 -9.96
CA VAL A 68 0.96 -14.48 -9.46
C VAL A 68 2.40 -14.91 -9.25
N ILE A 69 3.36 -14.24 -9.90
CA ILE A 69 4.79 -14.60 -9.86
C ILE A 69 5.29 -14.67 -8.42
N TYR A 70 4.94 -13.68 -7.60
CA TYR A 70 5.37 -13.59 -6.23
C TYR A 70 4.88 -14.78 -5.38
N VAL A 71 3.62 -15.19 -5.55
CA VAL A 71 3.06 -16.37 -4.86
C VAL A 71 3.75 -17.65 -5.31
N ALA A 72 3.97 -17.83 -6.62
CA ALA A 72 4.63 -19.00 -7.17
C ALA A 72 6.09 -19.14 -6.71
N GLN A 73 6.76 -18.03 -6.39
CA GLN A 73 8.16 -18.03 -5.94
C GLN A 73 8.32 -18.20 -4.43
N HIS A 74 7.30 -17.90 -3.62
CA HIS A 74 7.41 -17.85 -2.16
C HIS A 74 6.37 -18.71 -1.43
N SER A 75 5.62 -19.55 -2.14
CA SER A 75 4.63 -20.44 -1.53
C SER A 75 4.49 -21.75 -2.31
N ASN A 76 3.86 -22.74 -1.66
CA ASN A 76 3.63 -24.05 -2.23
C ASN A 76 2.32 -24.62 -1.63
N SER A 77 1.64 -25.51 -2.36
CA SER A 77 0.33 -26.04 -1.97
C SER A 77 0.38 -26.94 -0.72
N LEU A 78 1.55 -27.50 -0.40
CA LEU A 78 1.75 -28.36 0.78
C LEU A 78 2.02 -27.56 2.07
N LEU A 79 2.29 -26.24 1.98
CA LEU A 79 2.54 -25.43 3.15
C LEU A 79 1.28 -25.25 4.01
N PRO A 80 1.37 -25.42 5.35
CA PRO A 80 0.30 -25.05 6.25
C PRO A 80 -0.06 -23.55 6.13
N ILE A 81 -1.34 -23.22 6.35
CA ILE A 81 -1.90 -21.89 6.09
C ILE A 81 -1.16 -20.77 6.82
N GLN A 82 -0.67 -21.02 8.05
CA GLN A 82 0.09 -20.04 8.82
C GLN A 82 1.41 -19.63 8.12
N TYR A 83 2.07 -20.58 7.47
CA TYR A 83 3.30 -20.30 6.72
C TYR A 83 3.01 -19.60 5.40
N ARG A 84 1.87 -19.90 4.74
CA ARG A 84 1.44 -19.15 3.55
C ARG A 84 1.18 -17.68 3.89
N VAL A 85 0.52 -17.41 5.03
CA VAL A 85 0.31 -16.04 5.49
C VAL A 85 1.63 -15.36 5.84
N ALA A 86 2.57 -16.05 6.50
CA ALA A 86 3.88 -15.51 6.79
C ALA A 86 4.70 -15.24 5.52
N ALA A 87 4.55 -16.05 4.49
CA ALA A 87 5.25 -15.88 3.21
C ALA A 87 4.84 -14.59 2.46
N VAL A 88 3.71 -13.97 2.79
CA VAL A 88 3.27 -12.69 2.19
C VAL A 88 4.34 -11.61 2.32
N TRP A 89 5.08 -11.57 3.43
CA TRP A 89 6.19 -10.63 3.67
C TRP A 89 7.55 -11.31 3.70
N GLY A 90 7.64 -12.58 3.29
CA GLY A 90 8.89 -13.33 3.25
C GLY A 90 9.85 -12.90 2.14
N GLY A 91 9.35 -12.25 1.11
CA GLY A 91 10.13 -11.71 -0.01
C GLY A 91 10.17 -10.19 -0.03
N HIS A 92 10.93 -9.66 -0.98
CA HIS A 92 11.17 -8.24 -1.14
C HIS A 92 9.90 -7.43 -1.44
N GLU A 93 9.06 -7.92 -2.37
CA GLU A 93 7.86 -7.23 -2.85
C GLU A 93 6.82 -7.09 -1.74
N GLY A 94 6.55 -8.19 -1.04
CA GLY A 94 5.58 -8.20 0.05
C GLY A 94 6.06 -7.46 1.30
N SER A 95 7.36 -7.50 1.59
CA SER A 95 7.97 -6.72 2.67
C SER A 95 7.82 -5.22 2.45
N LEU A 96 8.05 -4.75 1.22
CA LEU A 96 7.86 -3.33 0.86
C LEU A 96 6.39 -2.92 1.00
N LEU A 97 5.47 -3.77 0.56
CA LEU A 97 4.03 -3.51 0.73
C LEU A 97 3.63 -3.48 2.21
N LEU A 98 4.21 -4.35 3.06
CA LEU A 98 4.01 -4.31 4.51
C LEU A 98 4.55 -3.01 5.13
N TRP A 99 5.71 -2.52 4.69
CA TRP A 99 6.23 -1.24 5.15
C TRP A 99 5.31 -0.09 4.77
N MET A 100 4.76 -0.12 3.56
CA MET A 100 3.75 0.85 3.13
C MET A 100 2.47 0.77 3.96
N LEU A 101 2.05 -0.44 4.32
CA LEU A 101 0.92 -0.64 5.21
C LEU A 101 1.16 0.03 6.57
N MET A 102 2.31 -0.20 7.20
CA MET A 102 2.66 0.44 8.48
C MET A 102 2.75 1.95 8.36
N LEU A 103 3.39 2.49 7.31
CA LEU A 103 3.49 3.93 7.09
C LEU A 103 2.11 4.58 6.89
N SER A 104 1.23 3.93 6.14
CA SER A 104 -0.12 4.44 5.89
C SER A 104 -1.00 4.45 7.15
N TRP A 105 -0.89 3.42 7.99
CA TRP A 105 -1.57 3.38 9.28
C TRP A 105 -1.01 4.42 10.25
N TRP A 106 0.29 4.70 10.18
CA TRP A 106 0.89 5.78 10.96
C TRP A 106 0.38 7.14 10.51
N ALA A 107 0.28 7.39 9.20
CA ALA A 107 -0.32 8.61 8.65
C ALA A 107 -1.80 8.73 9.06
N PHE A 108 -2.56 7.65 9.04
CA PHE A 108 -3.94 7.61 9.53
C PHE A 108 -4.02 7.94 11.03
N ALA A 109 -3.15 7.38 11.85
CA ALA A 109 -3.09 7.68 13.29
C ALA A 109 -2.80 9.16 13.52
N VAL A 110 -1.86 9.76 12.79
CA VAL A 110 -1.60 11.21 12.84
C VAL A 110 -2.86 11.99 12.44
N ALA A 111 -3.53 11.60 11.36
CA ALA A 111 -4.77 12.26 10.92
C ALA A 111 -5.88 12.22 11.99
N LEU A 112 -5.98 11.11 12.72
CA LEU A 112 -7.03 10.90 13.73
C LEU A 112 -6.71 11.59 15.07
N LEU A 113 -5.47 11.46 15.55
CA LEU A 113 -5.07 11.85 16.90
C LEU A 113 -4.62 13.32 17.01
N SER A 114 -4.29 13.98 15.91
CA SER A 114 -3.76 15.34 15.88
C SER A 114 -4.84 16.45 15.82
N ARG A 115 -6.03 16.19 16.37
CA ARG A 115 -7.16 17.15 16.26
C ARG A 115 -6.95 18.44 17.06
N GLN A 116 -6.03 18.45 18.01
CA GLN A 116 -5.71 19.63 18.83
C GLN A 116 -4.62 20.52 18.21
N LEU A 117 -3.98 20.05 17.13
CA LEU A 117 -2.90 20.79 16.47
C LEU A 117 -3.45 21.70 15.37
N PRO A 118 -2.72 22.81 15.04
CA PRO A 118 -3.07 23.66 13.91
C PRO A 118 -3.15 22.86 12.62
N GLU A 119 -4.23 23.04 11.86
CA GLU A 119 -4.49 22.27 10.64
C GLU A 119 -3.38 22.40 9.59
N ALA A 120 -2.76 23.59 9.48
CA ALA A 120 -1.63 23.81 8.59
C ALA A 120 -0.39 22.99 8.97
N MET A 121 -0.17 22.75 10.26
CA MET A 121 0.92 21.89 10.73
C MET A 121 0.64 20.41 10.40
N VAL A 122 -0.57 19.96 10.71
CA VAL A 122 -1.01 18.59 10.38
C VAL A 122 -0.92 18.33 8.88
N ALA A 123 -1.35 19.30 8.05
CA ALA A 123 -1.27 19.20 6.59
C ALA A 123 0.16 19.04 6.09
N ARG A 124 1.12 19.76 6.68
CA ARG A 124 2.54 19.62 6.32
C ARG A 124 3.12 18.26 6.72
N VAL A 125 2.81 17.78 7.93
CA VAL A 125 3.25 16.45 8.39
C VAL A 125 2.67 15.36 7.52
N LEU A 126 1.35 15.35 7.30
CA LEU A 126 0.70 14.37 6.43
C LEU A 126 1.15 14.47 4.98
N GLY A 127 1.40 15.69 4.49
CA GLY A 127 1.94 15.92 3.15
C GLY A 127 3.33 15.33 2.98
N THR A 128 4.22 15.48 3.98
CA THR A 128 5.55 14.84 3.96
C THR A 128 5.44 13.32 3.94
N LEU A 129 4.57 12.73 4.79
CA LEU A 129 4.31 11.29 4.77
C LEU A 129 3.73 10.84 3.43
N GLY A 130 2.85 11.65 2.81
CA GLY A 130 2.30 11.40 1.48
C GLY A 130 3.36 11.37 0.38
N LEU A 131 4.34 12.30 0.39
CA LEU A 131 5.44 12.29 -0.57
C LEU A 131 6.34 11.07 -0.40
N VAL A 132 6.68 10.72 0.84
CA VAL A 132 7.44 9.50 1.14
C VAL A 132 6.69 8.27 0.65
N ALA A 133 5.39 8.17 0.97
CA ALA A 133 4.52 7.10 0.52
C ALA A 133 4.46 7.00 -1.00
N PHE A 134 4.31 8.14 -1.69
CA PHE A 134 4.28 8.18 -3.16
C PHE A 134 5.58 7.64 -3.77
N GLY A 135 6.74 8.03 -3.26
CA GLY A 135 8.03 7.53 -3.74
C GLY A 135 8.16 6.01 -3.58
N PHE A 136 7.79 5.47 -2.41
CA PHE A 136 7.79 4.02 -2.19
C PHE A 136 6.77 3.28 -3.04
N LEU A 137 5.55 3.80 -3.17
CA LEU A 137 4.51 3.18 -3.99
C LEU A 137 4.89 3.17 -5.47
N LEU A 138 5.53 4.24 -5.95
CA LEU A 138 6.06 4.29 -7.31
C LEU A 138 7.15 3.23 -7.52
N PHE A 139 8.06 3.09 -6.56
CA PHE A 139 9.09 2.05 -6.60
C PHE A 139 8.48 0.64 -6.61
N ILE A 140 7.48 0.36 -5.76
CA ILE A 140 6.77 -0.92 -5.73
C ILE A 140 6.11 -1.20 -7.08
N LEU A 141 5.41 -0.23 -7.65
CA LEU A 141 4.67 -0.41 -8.91
C LEU A 141 5.59 -0.66 -10.12
N ILE A 142 6.77 -0.03 -10.15
CA ILE A 142 7.68 -0.08 -11.31
C ILE A 142 8.69 -1.22 -11.18
N THR A 143 9.23 -1.44 -9.98
CA THR A 143 10.41 -2.31 -9.78
C THR A 143 10.09 -3.59 -9.01
N SER A 144 9.10 -3.58 -8.13
CA SER A 144 8.86 -4.66 -7.16
C SER A 144 7.37 -4.96 -7.03
N ASN A 145 6.69 -5.14 -8.17
CA ASN A 145 5.24 -5.31 -8.19
C ASN A 145 4.81 -6.69 -7.66
N PRO A 146 4.14 -6.76 -6.48
CA PRO A 146 3.73 -8.04 -5.90
C PRO A 146 2.57 -8.71 -6.64
N PHE A 147 1.93 -8.03 -7.59
CA PHE A 147 0.79 -8.52 -8.36
C PHE A 147 1.14 -8.89 -9.81
N GLU A 148 2.43 -8.99 -10.14
CA GLU A 148 2.86 -9.36 -11.48
C GLU A 148 2.38 -10.77 -11.84
N ARG A 149 1.84 -10.92 -13.07
CA ARG A 149 1.27 -12.17 -13.56
C ARG A 149 2.27 -13.02 -14.29
N LEU A 150 2.24 -14.33 -14.01
CA LEU A 150 2.94 -15.35 -14.76
C LEU A 150 2.00 -15.95 -15.82
N LEU A 151 2.39 -15.86 -17.10
CA LEU A 151 1.64 -16.42 -18.21
C LEU A 151 2.55 -17.33 -19.06
N PRO A 152 2.24 -18.66 -19.13
CA PRO A 152 1.18 -19.40 -18.42
C PRO A 152 1.47 -19.51 -16.93
N GLY A 153 0.40 -19.61 -16.10
CA GLY A 153 0.53 -19.79 -14.66
C GLY A 153 1.27 -21.09 -14.32
N ALA A 154 2.08 -21.07 -13.25
CA ALA A 154 2.75 -22.27 -12.77
C ALA A 154 1.72 -23.30 -12.25
N ALA A 155 2.00 -24.58 -12.50
CA ALA A 155 1.16 -25.66 -11.97
C ALA A 155 1.33 -25.83 -10.46
N GLU A 156 2.50 -25.47 -9.91
CA GLU A 156 2.85 -25.53 -8.50
C GLU A 156 3.85 -24.42 -8.17
N GLY A 157 3.91 -24.03 -6.88
CA GLY A 157 4.91 -23.08 -6.38
C GLY A 157 6.26 -23.73 -6.11
N LYS A 158 7.28 -22.90 -5.86
CA LYS A 158 8.61 -23.40 -5.49
C LYS A 158 8.59 -24.00 -4.09
N ASP A 159 9.34 -25.11 -3.95
CA ASP A 159 9.71 -25.61 -2.63
C ASP A 159 10.62 -24.58 -1.94
N LEU A 160 10.32 -24.29 -0.68
CA LEU A 160 11.11 -23.41 0.18
C LEU A 160 12.21 -24.20 0.87
#